data_a33d48b5b2a50e92ff32a92d3ef47abf
#
_entry.id   a33d48b5b2a50e92ff32a92d3ef47abf
#
_cell.length_a   1.000
_cell.length_b   1.000
_cell.length_c   1.000
_cell.angle_alpha   90.00
_cell.angle_beta   90.00
_cell.angle_gamma   90.00
#
_symmetry.space_group_name_H-M   'P 1'
#
loop_
_entity.id
_entity.type
_entity.pdbx_description
1 polymer ?
#
loop_
_entity_poly.entity_id
_entity_poly.type
_entity_poly.pdbx_seq_one_letter_code
_entity_poly.pdbx_strand_id
1 'polypeptide(L)'
;MKLIIAVTSILVAGGIGYALWPTTLQTTQSDASISLENGVLAEVLVPETLSQNAQIGELGFEAKGAVFHGVNAAGQDGVAAPLVPIIYEPSHHSGESFQRAVAMSVRGHHWPFGDMPPVGGVSHGQMPR
;
A
#
# COMPACT_ATOMS: atom_id res chain seq x y z
N MET A 1 -45.02 -22.45 40.18
CA MET A 1 -45.51 -21.69 39.01
C MET A 1 -44.88 -20.29 38.85
N LYS A 2 -44.81 -19.46 39.90
CA LYS A 2 -44.23 -18.08 39.79
C LYS A 2 -42.75 -18.05 39.41
N LEU A 3 -41.93 -19.01 39.84
CA LEU A 3 -40.51 -19.10 39.56
C LEU A 3 -40.23 -19.47 38.08
N ILE A 4 -41.03 -20.36 37.52
CA ILE A 4 -40.92 -20.82 36.13
C ILE A 4 -41.23 -19.66 35.15
N ILE A 5 -42.24 -18.85 35.47
CA ILE A 5 -42.64 -17.70 34.68
C ILE A 5 -41.52 -16.63 34.67
N ALA A 6 -40.85 -16.42 35.80
CA ALA A 6 -39.72 -15.46 35.88
C ALA A 6 -38.52 -15.91 35.05
N VAL A 7 -38.17 -17.19 35.05
CA VAL A 7 -37.04 -17.72 34.29
C VAL A 7 -37.31 -17.66 32.78
N THR A 8 -38.52 -17.98 32.35
CA THR A 8 -38.88 -17.89 30.91
C THR A 8 -38.90 -16.45 30.40
N SER A 9 -39.35 -15.50 31.23
CA SER A 9 -39.33 -14.07 30.87
C SER A 9 -37.91 -13.52 30.67
N ILE A 10 -36.96 -13.96 31.51
CA ILE A 10 -35.55 -13.53 31.38
C ILE A 10 -34.93 -14.13 30.14
N LEU A 11 -35.21 -15.38 29.79
CA LEU A 11 -34.68 -16.02 28.58
C LEU A 11 -35.23 -15.39 27.30
N VAL A 12 -36.51 -15.03 27.27
CA VAL A 12 -37.13 -14.37 26.12
C VAL A 12 -36.59 -12.94 25.95
N ALA A 13 -36.45 -12.16 27.02
CA ALA A 13 -35.88 -10.82 26.97
C ALA A 13 -34.40 -10.83 26.56
N GLY A 14 -33.62 -11.80 27.05
CA GLY A 14 -32.22 -11.99 26.67
C GLY A 14 -32.06 -12.39 25.20
N GLY A 15 -32.94 -13.29 24.71
CA GLY A 15 -32.94 -13.73 23.31
C GLY A 15 -33.30 -12.60 22.34
N ILE A 16 -34.30 -11.79 22.66
CA ILE A 16 -34.66 -10.61 21.83
C ILE A 16 -33.57 -9.56 21.88
N GLY A 17 -32.93 -9.29 23.01
CA GLY A 17 -31.82 -8.37 23.15
C GLY A 17 -30.62 -8.80 22.30
N TYR A 18 -30.33 -10.09 22.22
CA TYR A 18 -29.26 -10.63 21.37
C TYR A 18 -29.60 -10.52 19.87
N ALA A 19 -30.85 -10.77 19.48
CA ALA A 19 -31.31 -10.68 18.10
C ALA A 19 -31.40 -9.22 17.58
N LEU A 20 -31.60 -8.26 18.48
CA LEU A 20 -31.68 -6.83 18.16
C LEU A 20 -30.37 -6.08 18.40
N TRP A 21 -29.30 -6.79 18.83
CA TRP A 21 -27.98 -6.18 18.96
C TRP A 21 -27.55 -5.71 17.59
N PRO A 22 -27.39 -4.39 17.36
CA PRO A 22 -26.99 -3.93 16.05
C PRO A 22 -25.61 -4.50 15.76
N THR A 23 -25.53 -5.35 14.75
CA THR A 23 -24.29 -5.92 14.19
C THR A 23 -23.51 -4.83 13.42
N THR A 24 -23.50 -3.60 13.97
CA THR A 24 -22.87 -2.43 13.36
C THR A 24 -21.46 -2.16 13.89
N LEU A 25 -20.78 -3.21 14.37
CA LEU A 25 -19.32 -3.20 14.52
C LEU A 25 -18.69 -4.39 13.81
N GLN A 26 -19.30 -4.92 12.76
CA GLN A 26 -18.49 -5.34 11.66
C GLN A 26 -17.91 -4.06 11.07
N THR A 27 -16.80 -3.62 11.69
CA THR A 27 -15.72 -3.04 10.90
C THR A 27 -15.73 -3.86 9.62
N THR A 28 -16.13 -3.25 8.54
CA THR A 28 -15.77 -3.68 7.22
C THR A 28 -14.24 -3.64 7.23
N GLN A 29 -13.57 -4.66 7.81
CA GLN A 29 -12.47 -5.20 7.09
C GLN A 29 -13.14 -5.60 5.77
N SER A 30 -13.21 -4.66 4.87
CA SER A 30 -13.05 -4.98 3.49
C SER A 30 -11.86 -5.91 3.51
N ASP A 31 -12.12 -7.21 3.38
CA ASP A 31 -11.24 -8.05 2.61
C ASP A 31 -11.15 -7.35 1.26
N ALA A 32 -10.33 -6.31 1.26
CA ALA A 32 -9.64 -5.89 0.10
C ALA A 32 -8.64 -7.00 -0.22
N SER A 33 -9.14 -8.20 -0.52
CA SER A 33 -8.70 -8.92 -1.67
C SER A 33 -9.03 -7.98 -2.85
N ILE A 34 -8.33 -6.85 -2.91
CA ILE A 34 -8.10 -6.14 -4.13
C ILE A 34 -7.49 -7.24 -4.98
N SER A 35 -8.34 -7.85 -5.80
CA SER A 35 -7.90 -8.54 -6.99
C SER A 35 -7.15 -7.45 -7.71
N LEU A 36 -5.82 -7.46 -7.55
CA LEU A 36 -4.92 -6.56 -8.22
C LEU A 36 -5.04 -6.93 -9.69
N GLU A 37 -6.09 -6.42 -10.30
CA GLU A 37 -6.33 -6.56 -11.72
C GLU A 37 -5.12 -5.95 -12.39
N ASN A 38 -4.47 -6.75 -13.24
CA ASN A 38 -3.29 -6.38 -14.02
C ASN A 38 -1.92 -6.41 -13.32
N GLY A 39 -1.71 -7.24 -12.29
CA GLY A 39 -0.38 -7.46 -11.71
C GLY A 39 0.18 -6.28 -10.90
N VAL A 40 -0.65 -5.32 -10.49
CA VAL A 40 -0.31 -4.23 -9.58
C VAL A 40 -0.18 -4.79 -8.16
N LEU A 41 0.85 -4.38 -7.41
CA LEU A 41 1.16 -4.93 -6.08
C LEU A 41 0.70 -4.06 -4.91
N ALA A 42 0.40 -2.79 -5.15
CA ALA A 42 -0.06 -1.86 -4.12
C ALA A 42 -1.06 -0.85 -4.67
N GLU A 43 -2.04 -0.48 -3.85
CA GLU A 43 -2.87 0.70 -4.11
C GLU A 43 -2.11 1.95 -3.69
N VAL A 44 -2.03 2.94 -4.57
CA VAL A 44 -1.31 4.17 -4.32
C VAL A 44 -2.24 5.37 -4.39
N LEU A 45 -2.33 6.10 -3.29
CA LEU A 45 -3.03 7.38 -3.22
C LEU A 45 -2.07 8.50 -3.58
N VAL A 46 -2.22 9.06 -4.78
CA VAL A 46 -1.45 10.22 -5.21
C VAL A 46 -2.17 11.49 -4.74
N PRO A 47 -1.48 12.44 -4.07
CA PRO A 47 -2.07 13.73 -3.70
C PRO A 47 -2.53 14.51 -4.94
N GLU A 48 -3.67 15.22 -4.83
CA GLU A 48 -4.19 16.06 -5.92
C GLU A 48 -3.21 17.16 -6.34
N THR A 49 -2.34 17.58 -5.43
CA THR A 49 -1.35 18.65 -5.66
C THR A 49 0.02 18.19 -5.21
N LEU A 50 0.97 18.21 -6.13
CA LEU A 50 2.37 17.93 -5.85
C LEU A 50 3.18 19.23 -5.79
N SER A 51 4.22 19.26 -4.95
CA SER A 51 5.20 20.35 -4.98
C SER A 51 5.95 20.38 -6.32
N GLN A 52 6.54 21.50 -6.68
CA GLN A 52 7.29 21.63 -7.94
C GLN A 52 8.40 20.57 -8.07
N ASN A 53 9.12 20.27 -6.98
CA ASN A 53 10.15 19.24 -7.00
C ASN A 53 9.55 17.85 -7.18
N ALA A 54 8.40 17.56 -6.57
CA ALA A 54 7.73 16.28 -6.73
C ALA A 54 7.21 16.09 -8.15
N GLN A 55 6.69 17.13 -8.80
CA GLN A 55 6.28 17.09 -10.22
C GLN A 55 7.47 16.76 -11.15
N ILE A 56 8.64 17.35 -10.90
CA ILE A 56 9.85 17.02 -11.65
C ILE A 56 10.27 15.57 -11.43
N GLY A 57 10.18 15.09 -10.19
CA GLY A 57 10.44 13.69 -9.82
C GLY A 57 9.47 12.72 -10.49
N GLU A 58 8.19 13.06 -10.50
CA GLU A 58 7.13 12.29 -11.16
C GLU A 58 7.42 12.11 -12.66
N LEU A 59 7.70 13.20 -13.39
CA LEU A 59 8.06 13.12 -14.81
C LEU A 59 9.29 12.23 -15.05
N GLY A 60 10.31 12.34 -14.19
CA GLY A 60 11.49 11.48 -14.27
C GLY A 60 11.17 10.01 -14.01
N PHE A 61 10.31 9.75 -13.01
CA PHE A 61 9.84 8.41 -12.67
C PHE A 61 9.00 7.82 -13.80
N GLU A 62 8.03 8.54 -14.33
CA GLU A 62 7.21 8.09 -15.46
C GLU A 62 8.05 7.72 -16.68
N ALA A 63 9.06 8.53 -16.98
CA ALA A 63 9.92 8.31 -18.13
C ALA A 63 10.85 7.09 -17.99
N LYS A 64 11.22 6.67 -16.79
CA LYS A 64 12.28 5.68 -16.55
C LYS A 64 11.92 4.60 -15.53
N GLY A 65 11.19 4.94 -14.47
CA GLY A 65 10.87 4.05 -13.36
C GLY A 65 9.58 3.25 -13.57
N ALA A 66 8.56 3.89 -14.14
CA ALA A 66 7.23 3.30 -14.26
C ALA A 66 7.19 2.02 -15.10
N VAL A 67 8.09 1.87 -16.07
CA VAL A 67 8.21 0.65 -16.87
C VAL A 67 8.55 -0.58 -16.02
N PHE A 68 9.19 -0.40 -14.87
CA PHE A 68 9.53 -1.46 -13.91
C PHE A 68 8.59 -1.47 -12.70
N HIS A 69 8.45 -0.32 -12.04
CA HIS A 69 7.74 -0.19 -10.77
C HIS A 69 6.24 0.13 -10.92
N GLY A 70 5.72 0.13 -12.14
CA GLY A 70 4.32 0.40 -12.44
C GLY A 70 3.94 1.88 -12.31
N VAL A 71 2.73 2.20 -12.75
CA VAL A 71 2.15 3.54 -12.61
C VAL A 71 2.06 3.88 -11.12
N ASN A 72 2.37 5.12 -10.76
CA ASN A 72 2.38 5.61 -9.38
C ASN A 72 3.27 4.79 -8.43
N ALA A 73 4.27 4.08 -8.94
CA ALA A 73 5.16 3.25 -8.14
C ALA A 73 4.44 2.09 -7.39
N ALA A 74 3.34 1.61 -7.93
CA ALA A 74 2.48 0.59 -7.35
C ALA A 74 3.07 -0.82 -7.40
N GLY A 75 4.21 -1.02 -8.08
CA GLY A 75 4.83 -2.31 -8.33
C GLY A 75 4.18 -3.08 -9.47
N GLN A 76 4.92 -4.04 -10.00
CA GLN A 76 4.43 -4.99 -11.00
C GLN A 76 4.84 -6.41 -10.61
N ASP A 77 3.88 -7.32 -10.52
CA ASP A 77 4.14 -8.71 -10.14
C ASP A 77 5.11 -9.39 -11.11
N GLY A 78 6.10 -10.07 -10.54
CA GLY A 78 7.17 -10.73 -11.29
C GLY A 78 8.18 -9.79 -11.96
N VAL A 79 8.04 -8.45 -11.82
CA VAL A 79 8.92 -7.47 -12.46
C VAL A 79 9.68 -6.64 -11.43
N ALA A 80 8.98 -5.84 -10.61
CA ALA A 80 9.62 -4.99 -9.62
C ALA A 80 8.68 -4.60 -8.47
N ALA A 81 9.27 -4.30 -7.33
CA ALA A 81 8.59 -3.96 -6.09
C ALA A 81 7.80 -2.64 -6.18
N PRO A 82 6.70 -2.50 -5.41
CA PRO A 82 6.11 -1.21 -5.16
C PRO A 82 7.06 -0.34 -4.33
N LEU A 83 7.11 0.97 -4.58
CA LEU A 83 7.99 1.90 -3.85
C LEU A 83 7.24 2.71 -2.77
N VAL A 84 6.01 2.34 -2.46
CA VAL A 84 5.15 3.00 -1.46
C VAL A 84 5.09 2.33 -0.07
N PRO A 85 5.55 1.09 0.16
CA PRO A 85 5.58 0.51 1.49
C PRO A 85 6.45 1.29 2.47
N ILE A 86 6.14 1.19 3.76
CA ILE A 86 6.80 1.88 4.86
C ILE A 86 8.33 1.68 4.90
N ILE A 87 8.82 0.57 4.36
CA ILE A 87 10.27 0.31 4.26
C ILE A 87 11.00 1.32 3.36
N TYR A 88 10.28 2.04 2.51
CA TYR A 88 10.84 3.06 1.63
C TYR A 88 10.66 4.49 2.16
N GLU A 89 10.11 4.67 3.36
CA GLU A 89 10.03 5.97 4.01
C GLU A 89 11.43 6.51 4.37
N PRO A 90 11.61 7.84 4.46
CA PRO A 90 12.90 8.47 4.77
C PRO A 90 13.54 8.02 6.08
N SER A 91 12.75 7.50 7.04
CA SER A 91 13.24 6.92 8.29
C SER A 91 14.00 5.60 8.09
N HIS A 92 13.75 4.90 6.99
CA HIS A 92 14.36 3.62 6.65
C HIS A 92 15.26 3.71 5.40
N HIS A 93 14.78 4.38 4.35
CA HIS A 93 15.54 4.64 3.14
C HIS A 93 15.61 6.16 2.87
N SER A 94 16.79 6.75 3.00
CA SER A 94 16.98 8.16 2.68
C SER A 94 16.86 8.44 1.18
N GLY A 95 16.57 9.70 0.82
CA GLY A 95 16.57 10.11 -0.59
C GLY A 95 17.89 9.79 -1.31
N GLU A 96 19.02 9.83 -0.59
CA GLU A 96 20.32 9.45 -1.12
C GLU A 96 20.40 7.95 -1.49
N SER A 97 19.75 7.06 -0.72
CA SER A 97 19.72 5.64 -1.04
C SER A 97 18.99 5.37 -2.37
N PHE A 98 17.90 6.11 -2.64
CA PHE A 98 17.24 6.06 -3.95
C PHE A 98 18.13 6.56 -5.08
N GLN A 99 18.84 7.68 -4.88
CA GLN A 99 19.79 8.21 -5.88
C GLN A 99 20.89 7.19 -6.18
N ARG A 100 21.43 6.55 -5.16
CA ARG A 100 22.43 5.50 -5.32
C ARG A 100 21.89 4.27 -6.04
N ALA A 101 20.66 3.85 -5.72
CA ALA A 101 19.99 2.72 -6.38
C ALA A 101 19.86 2.98 -7.89
N VAL A 102 19.41 4.17 -8.27
CA VAL A 102 19.27 4.58 -9.67
C VAL A 102 20.63 4.62 -10.38
N ALA A 103 21.66 5.17 -9.75
CA ALA A 103 22.98 5.37 -10.37
C ALA A 103 23.83 4.09 -10.41
N MET A 104 23.76 3.24 -9.39
CA MET A 104 24.74 2.18 -9.14
C MET A 104 24.15 0.78 -9.13
N SER A 105 22.84 0.62 -9.29
CA SER A 105 22.15 -0.65 -9.06
C SER A 105 21.85 -0.94 -7.58
N VAL A 106 20.90 -1.83 -7.33
CA VAL A 106 20.57 -2.35 -6.00
C VAL A 106 20.43 -3.86 -6.07
N ARG A 107 21.02 -4.56 -5.09
CA ARG A 107 20.77 -5.98 -4.89
C ARG A 107 19.42 -6.17 -4.20
N GLY A 108 18.56 -6.98 -4.80
CA GLY A 108 17.25 -7.31 -4.24
C GLY A 108 17.38 -8.03 -2.91
N HIS A 109 16.70 -7.56 -1.85
CA HIS A 109 16.74 -8.17 -0.52
C HIS A 109 15.40 -8.11 0.23
N HIS A 110 14.47 -7.26 -0.19
CA HIS A 110 13.12 -7.18 0.40
C HIS A 110 12.07 -7.93 -0.44
N TRP A 111 12.33 -8.10 -1.73
CA TRP A 111 11.36 -8.64 -2.68
C TRP A 111 12.01 -9.71 -3.57
N PRO A 112 11.26 -10.72 -4.03
CA PRO A 112 11.79 -11.83 -4.82
C PRO A 112 11.98 -11.49 -6.31
N PHE A 113 11.99 -10.22 -6.71
CA PHE A 113 12.03 -9.80 -8.10
C PHE A 113 13.43 -9.67 -8.70
N GLY A 114 14.48 -9.98 -7.90
CA GLY A 114 15.87 -9.87 -8.34
C GLY A 114 16.46 -8.47 -8.14
N ASP A 115 17.62 -8.26 -8.74
CA ASP A 115 18.39 -7.03 -8.60
C ASP A 115 17.87 -5.94 -9.55
N MET A 116 17.82 -4.70 -9.06
CA MET A 116 17.51 -3.54 -9.89
C MET A 116 18.77 -3.11 -10.64
N PRO A 117 18.76 -3.06 -11.99
CA PRO A 117 19.91 -2.53 -12.75
C PRO A 117 20.03 -1.02 -12.61
N PRO A 118 21.19 -0.42 -12.89
CA PRO A 118 21.34 1.03 -12.91
C PRO A 118 20.51 1.65 -14.04
N VAL A 119 19.91 2.81 -13.78
CA VAL A 119 19.04 3.52 -14.74
C VAL A 119 19.84 4.63 -15.43
N GLY A 120 20.09 4.47 -16.72
CA GLY A 120 20.80 5.47 -17.51
C GLY A 120 19.98 6.72 -17.82
N GLY A 121 20.63 7.87 -17.91
CA GLY A 121 20.04 9.13 -18.38
C GLY A 121 19.14 9.83 -17.34
N VAL A 122 19.29 9.52 -16.05
CA VAL A 122 18.64 10.25 -14.94
C VAL A 122 19.62 11.28 -14.38
N SER A 123 19.24 12.55 -14.37
CA SER A 123 20.05 13.63 -13.78
C SER A 123 19.78 13.76 -12.27
N HIS A 124 20.73 14.33 -11.52
CA HIS A 124 20.55 14.62 -10.09
C HIS A 124 19.33 15.50 -9.79
N GLY A 125 18.91 16.35 -10.71
CA GLY A 125 17.71 17.18 -10.54
C GLY A 125 16.38 16.44 -10.67
N GLN A 126 16.39 15.22 -11.20
CA GLN A 126 15.22 14.37 -11.39
C GLN A 126 15.08 13.30 -10.28
N MET A 127 16.03 13.27 -9.35
CA MET A 127 16.00 12.35 -8.23
C MET A 127 15.43 13.04 -6.98
N PRO A 128 14.61 12.36 -6.17
CA PRO A 128 14.10 12.92 -4.92
C PRO A 128 15.26 13.27 -3.97
N ARG A 129 15.10 14.36 -3.25
CA ARG A 129 16.02 14.77 -2.17
C ARG A 129 15.46 14.35 -0.82
#